data_1b9eb4f34d10f0b236b907da34f50989
#
_entry.id   1b9eb4f34d10f0b236b907da34f50989
#
_cell.length_a   1.000
_cell.length_b   1.000
_cell.length_c   1.000
_cell.angle_alpha   90.00
_cell.angle_beta   90.00
_cell.angle_gamma   90.00
#
_symmetry.space_group_name_H-M   'P 1'
#
loop_
_entity.id
_entity.type
_entity.pdbx_description
1 polymer ?
#
loop_
_entity_poly.entity_id
_entity_poly.type
_entity_poly.pdbx_seq_one_letter_code
_entity_poly.pdbx_strand_id
1 'polypeptide(L)'
;MPSASLIKEFEQLVGKENVFSSEADRQSYAYDAAVLKPMIPSLVVRPTEVEQLGQVVKRCYEEGIPMTVRGSGTNLTGGTIPDCSDTIVILTTGLNKILEINTEDLYATVQPGVITAKFAAAVAAKGLFYPPDPGSMSVSTIGGNVAESSGGLRGLKYGTTKDYVMGMEVFANTGDLVKTGSRTVKCATGYNIAPLLVGSEGTLAVTSKVTLKLIPPPKASKAMMALFKDMDGASQAVAGIIAAHVVPCTLEFLDHASINYIEDYVKIGLPRDAGAMLLIEVDGHPAQVEDEAVIVEKVLRDNSATEIVVARDAVEKRSEERRVGKECRSRWS
;
A
#
# COMPACT_ATOMS: atom_id res chain seq x y z
N MET A 1 -10.74 26.52 -15.86
CA MET A 1 -9.53 26.21 -16.67
C MET A 1 -8.45 27.22 -16.33
N PRO A 2 -7.21 26.80 -16.04
CA PRO A 2 -6.10 27.71 -15.79
C PRO A 2 -5.86 28.60 -17.02
N SER A 3 -5.33 29.82 -16.77
CA SER A 3 -5.00 30.73 -17.86
C SER A 3 -3.89 30.16 -18.76
N ALA A 4 -3.88 30.56 -20.04
CA ALA A 4 -2.81 30.13 -20.95
C ALA A 4 -1.40 30.57 -20.48
N SER A 5 -1.31 31.66 -19.69
CA SER A 5 -0.05 32.10 -19.07
C SER A 5 0.40 31.12 -17.97
N LEU A 6 -0.52 30.66 -17.12
CA LEU A 6 -0.23 29.72 -16.04
C LEU A 6 0.19 28.32 -16.59
N ILE A 7 -0.48 27.86 -17.66
CA ILE A 7 -0.07 26.62 -18.35
C ILE A 7 1.38 26.74 -18.84
N LYS A 8 1.72 27.86 -19.52
CA LYS A 8 3.08 28.08 -19.99
C LYS A 8 4.12 28.17 -18.87
N GLU A 9 3.74 28.74 -17.75
CA GLU A 9 4.59 28.82 -16.55
C GLU A 9 4.90 27.41 -16.01
N PHE A 10 3.89 26.56 -15.89
CA PHE A 10 4.10 25.16 -15.52
C PHE A 10 4.93 24.38 -16.58
N GLU A 11 4.69 24.63 -17.88
CA GLU A 11 5.50 24.04 -18.93
C GLU A 11 7.00 24.45 -18.84
N GLN A 12 7.27 25.68 -18.45
CA GLN A 12 8.64 26.15 -18.21
C GLN A 12 9.26 25.53 -16.96
N LEU A 13 8.44 25.29 -15.94
CA LEU A 13 8.87 24.76 -14.64
C LEU A 13 9.19 23.26 -14.69
N VAL A 14 8.29 22.45 -15.26
CA VAL A 14 8.42 20.98 -15.22
C VAL A 14 8.73 20.34 -16.58
N GLY A 15 8.77 21.12 -17.66
CA GLY A 15 8.84 20.64 -19.04
C GLY A 15 7.47 20.42 -19.65
N LYS A 16 7.31 20.75 -20.93
CA LYS A 16 6.03 20.67 -21.65
C LYS A 16 5.44 19.24 -21.66
N GLU A 17 6.29 18.22 -21.74
CA GLU A 17 5.91 16.80 -21.72
C GLU A 17 5.38 16.33 -20.35
N ASN A 18 5.48 17.17 -19.33
CA ASN A 18 5.01 16.91 -17.97
C ASN A 18 3.78 17.74 -17.58
N VAL A 19 3.18 18.46 -18.54
CA VAL A 19 1.95 19.23 -18.37
C VAL A 19 0.87 18.67 -19.30
N PHE A 20 -0.15 18.05 -18.71
CA PHE A 20 -1.21 17.39 -19.45
C PHE A 20 -2.45 18.30 -19.47
N SER A 21 -2.65 19.03 -20.55
CA SER A 21 -3.73 20.03 -20.71
C SER A 21 -4.84 19.59 -21.65
N SER A 22 -4.63 18.59 -22.50
CA SER A 22 -5.68 18.07 -23.38
C SER A 22 -6.77 17.37 -22.55
N GLU A 23 -8.02 17.44 -23.00
CA GLU A 23 -9.14 16.79 -22.31
C GLU A 23 -8.94 15.27 -22.22
N ALA A 24 -8.44 14.65 -23.27
CA ALA A 24 -8.16 13.22 -23.32
C ALA A 24 -7.14 12.79 -22.25
N ASP A 25 -6.05 13.56 -22.10
CA ASP A 25 -5.05 13.29 -21.07
C ASP A 25 -5.62 13.45 -19.66
N ARG A 26 -6.34 14.55 -19.41
CA ARG A 26 -6.92 14.87 -18.10
C ARG A 26 -7.98 13.86 -17.66
N GLN A 27 -8.73 13.30 -18.62
CA GLN A 27 -9.74 12.28 -18.33
C GLN A 27 -9.14 11.03 -17.66
N SER A 28 -7.88 10.68 -17.97
CA SER A 28 -7.18 9.56 -17.33
C SER A 28 -6.92 9.78 -15.83
N TYR A 29 -7.07 10.99 -15.33
CA TYR A 29 -6.85 11.39 -13.94
C TYR A 29 -8.14 11.84 -13.24
N ALA A 30 -9.29 11.64 -13.88
CA ALA A 30 -10.59 12.03 -13.36
C ALA A 30 -11.17 11.05 -12.33
N TYR A 31 -10.61 9.87 -12.18
CA TYR A 31 -11.10 8.76 -11.36
C TYR A 31 -9.94 8.03 -10.69
N ASP A 32 -10.25 7.23 -9.68
CA ASP A 32 -9.35 6.27 -9.04
C ASP A 32 -9.99 4.87 -9.03
N ALA A 33 -9.60 3.99 -8.12
CA ALA A 33 -10.20 2.66 -8.02
C ALA A 33 -11.53 2.65 -7.24
N ALA A 34 -11.97 3.77 -6.66
CA ALA A 34 -13.27 3.89 -6.01
C ALA A 34 -14.42 3.98 -7.04
N VAL A 35 -15.58 3.42 -6.70
CA VAL A 35 -16.78 3.52 -7.53
C VAL A 35 -17.48 4.86 -7.23
N LEU A 36 -16.84 5.95 -7.62
CA LEU A 36 -17.33 7.32 -7.42
C LEU A 36 -17.48 8.05 -8.75
N LYS A 37 -18.23 9.17 -8.72
CA LYS A 37 -18.41 10.01 -9.90
C LYS A 37 -17.08 10.64 -10.31
N PRO A 38 -16.59 10.44 -11.54
CA PRO A 38 -15.36 11.05 -12.00
C PRO A 38 -15.48 12.58 -12.09
N MET A 39 -14.36 13.29 -11.84
CA MET A 39 -14.24 14.72 -12.02
C MET A 39 -12.96 15.04 -12.79
N ILE A 40 -13.11 15.62 -13.98
CA ILE A 40 -11.95 15.96 -14.83
C ILE A 40 -11.22 17.16 -14.23
N PRO A 41 -9.91 17.06 -13.91
CA PRO A 41 -9.12 18.17 -13.38
C PRO A 41 -8.95 19.28 -14.44
N SER A 42 -8.65 20.49 -13.98
CA SER A 42 -8.33 21.61 -14.89
C SER A 42 -7.00 21.42 -15.62
N LEU A 43 -6.04 20.77 -14.95
CA LEU A 43 -4.69 20.49 -15.43
C LEU A 43 -4.09 19.33 -14.64
N VAL A 44 -3.15 18.61 -15.27
CA VAL A 44 -2.30 17.65 -14.55
C VAL A 44 -0.84 18.05 -14.74
N VAL A 45 -0.10 18.15 -13.64
CA VAL A 45 1.32 18.54 -13.64
C VAL A 45 2.15 17.45 -12.99
N ARG A 46 3.21 16.99 -13.65
CA ARG A 46 4.09 15.91 -13.21
C ARG A 46 5.51 16.40 -12.93
N PRO A 47 5.83 16.89 -11.73
CA PRO A 47 7.20 17.22 -11.36
C PRO A 47 8.11 15.98 -11.44
N THR A 48 9.35 16.16 -11.90
CA THR A 48 10.39 15.13 -11.98
C THR A 48 11.55 15.38 -11.01
N GLU A 49 11.63 16.58 -10.45
CA GLU A 49 12.60 16.95 -9.42
C GLU A 49 11.86 17.54 -8.20
N VAL A 50 12.47 17.39 -7.01
CA VAL A 50 11.88 17.78 -5.73
C VAL A 50 11.60 19.29 -5.67
N GLU A 51 12.51 20.08 -6.20
CA GLU A 51 12.42 21.54 -6.26
C GLU A 51 11.21 21.98 -7.11
N GLN A 52 10.98 21.32 -8.23
CA GLN A 52 9.82 21.55 -9.09
C GLN A 52 8.52 21.29 -8.36
N LEU A 53 8.44 20.19 -7.55
CA LEU A 53 7.27 19.88 -6.76
C LEU A 53 6.92 21.03 -5.80
N GLY A 54 7.91 21.54 -5.05
CA GLY A 54 7.71 22.66 -4.14
C GLY A 54 7.23 23.92 -4.85
N GLN A 55 7.79 24.22 -6.02
CA GLN A 55 7.41 25.39 -6.82
C GLN A 55 5.99 25.25 -7.39
N VAL A 56 5.57 24.05 -7.83
CA VAL A 56 4.20 23.79 -8.28
C VAL A 56 3.21 23.99 -7.13
N VAL A 57 3.49 23.42 -5.95
CA VAL A 57 2.63 23.58 -4.76
C VAL A 57 2.51 25.05 -4.39
N LYS A 58 3.65 25.76 -4.30
CA LYS A 58 3.68 27.18 -3.98
C LYS A 58 2.85 28.02 -4.95
N ARG A 59 2.99 27.73 -6.25
CA ARG A 59 2.29 28.49 -7.27
C ARG A 59 0.78 28.26 -7.23
N CYS A 60 0.34 27.03 -7.00
CA CYS A 60 -1.08 26.74 -6.79
C CYS A 60 -1.63 27.48 -5.56
N TYR A 61 -0.87 27.51 -4.46
CA TYR A 61 -1.25 28.23 -3.24
C TYR A 61 -1.38 29.74 -3.49
N GLU A 62 -0.40 30.38 -4.14
CA GLU A 62 -0.40 31.81 -4.44
C GLU A 62 -1.58 32.23 -5.34
N GLU A 63 -2.00 31.37 -6.26
CA GLU A 63 -3.15 31.59 -7.15
C GLU A 63 -4.48 31.15 -6.53
N GLY A 64 -4.49 30.56 -5.34
CA GLY A 64 -5.70 30.03 -4.70
C GLY A 64 -6.33 28.86 -5.47
N ILE A 65 -5.51 28.08 -6.19
CA ILE A 65 -5.99 26.95 -7.03
C ILE A 65 -6.03 25.69 -6.17
N PRO A 66 -7.17 24.97 -6.12
CA PRO A 66 -7.27 23.68 -5.44
C PRO A 66 -6.29 22.67 -6.04
N MET A 67 -5.68 21.84 -5.16
CA MET A 67 -4.71 20.82 -5.55
C MET A 67 -5.16 19.44 -5.08
N THR A 68 -4.98 18.42 -5.91
CA THR A 68 -5.09 17.02 -5.53
C THR A 68 -3.78 16.31 -5.85
N VAL A 69 -3.19 15.65 -4.86
CA VAL A 69 -1.95 14.90 -5.05
C VAL A 69 -2.26 13.47 -5.45
N ARG A 70 -1.61 12.96 -6.48
CA ARG A 70 -1.88 11.64 -7.02
C ARG A 70 -0.59 10.84 -7.25
N GLY A 71 -0.56 9.60 -6.77
CA GLY A 71 0.35 8.55 -7.22
C GLY A 71 -0.24 7.81 -8.43
N SER A 72 -0.45 6.50 -8.29
CA SER A 72 -1.07 5.67 -9.33
C SER A 72 -2.61 5.64 -9.29
N GLY A 73 -3.26 6.21 -8.28
CA GLY A 73 -4.72 6.24 -8.14
C GLY A 73 -5.35 4.88 -7.84
N THR A 74 -4.67 4.05 -7.06
CA THR A 74 -5.13 2.71 -6.65
C THR A 74 -5.94 2.70 -5.35
N ASN A 75 -6.17 3.86 -4.76
CA ASN A 75 -6.98 4.03 -3.56
C ASN A 75 -8.48 3.78 -3.85
N LEU A 76 -9.17 3.32 -2.83
CA LEU A 76 -10.62 3.05 -2.85
C LEU A 76 -11.43 4.11 -2.07
N THR A 77 -10.78 5.24 -1.71
CA THR A 77 -11.34 6.29 -0.86
C THR A 77 -11.85 7.49 -1.65
N GLY A 78 -11.47 7.61 -2.93
CA GLY A 78 -11.77 8.79 -3.73
C GLY A 78 -10.77 9.94 -3.53
N GLY A 79 -9.74 9.77 -2.67
CA GLY A 79 -8.80 10.82 -2.28
C GLY A 79 -7.94 11.38 -3.42
N THR A 80 -7.91 10.73 -4.59
CA THR A 80 -7.23 11.26 -5.79
C THR A 80 -8.18 11.79 -6.86
N ILE A 81 -9.48 11.78 -6.62
CA ILE A 81 -10.48 12.40 -7.50
C ILE A 81 -10.55 13.89 -7.18
N PRO A 82 -10.45 14.79 -8.17
CA PRO A 82 -10.61 16.23 -7.95
C PRO A 82 -11.96 16.60 -7.33
N ASP A 83 -11.98 17.49 -6.34
CA ASP A 83 -13.22 17.97 -5.73
C ASP A 83 -14.02 18.90 -6.65
N CYS A 84 -13.35 19.63 -7.53
CA CYS A 84 -13.99 20.52 -8.51
C CYS A 84 -13.19 20.59 -9.81
N SER A 85 -13.84 21.15 -10.85
CA SER A 85 -13.26 21.25 -12.20
C SER A 85 -12.05 22.18 -12.31
N ASP A 86 -11.81 23.03 -11.31
CA ASP A 86 -10.67 23.95 -11.29
C ASP A 86 -9.42 23.37 -10.59
N THR A 87 -9.56 22.18 -10.00
CA THR A 87 -8.47 21.48 -9.32
C THR A 87 -7.33 21.12 -10.29
N ILE A 88 -6.10 21.34 -9.86
CA ILE A 88 -4.88 20.83 -10.50
C ILE A 88 -4.47 19.53 -9.82
N VAL A 89 -4.26 18.47 -10.61
CA VAL A 89 -3.68 17.21 -10.12
C VAL A 89 -2.16 17.30 -10.18
N ILE A 90 -1.50 17.12 -9.04
CA ILE A 90 -0.05 17.00 -8.93
C ILE A 90 0.33 15.53 -8.94
N LEU A 91 0.95 15.07 -10.03
CA LEU A 91 1.28 13.67 -10.26
C LEU A 91 2.70 13.37 -9.77
N THR A 92 2.81 12.63 -8.67
CA THR A 92 4.10 12.34 -8.02
C THR A 92 4.91 11.22 -8.69
N THR A 93 4.36 10.55 -9.69
CA THR A 93 5.03 9.42 -10.39
C THR A 93 6.33 9.80 -11.11
N GLY A 94 6.57 11.08 -11.35
CA GLY A 94 7.84 11.59 -11.86
C GLY A 94 8.99 11.51 -10.83
N LEU A 95 8.68 11.51 -9.55
CA LEU A 95 9.62 11.41 -8.44
C LEU A 95 9.74 9.94 -8.01
N ASN A 96 10.51 9.12 -8.71
CA ASN A 96 10.50 7.67 -8.58
C ASN A 96 11.88 7.04 -8.29
N LYS A 97 12.78 7.80 -7.67
CA LYS A 97 14.13 7.33 -7.35
C LYS A 97 14.16 6.68 -5.94
N ILE A 98 14.78 5.51 -5.83
CA ILE A 98 15.25 4.96 -4.55
C ILE A 98 16.58 5.67 -4.27
N LEU A 99 16.61 6.52 -3.25
CA LEU A 99 17.75 7.39 -2.99
C LEU A 99 18.84 6.67 -2.20
N GLU A 100 18.43 5.82 -1.24
CA GLU A 100 19.33 5.09 -0.37
C GLU A 100 18.67 3.83 0.16
N ILE A 101 19.42 2.72 0.29
CA ILE A 101 19.08 1.55 1.10
C ILE A 101 20.28 1.30 2.01
N ASN A 102 20.14 1.61 3.29
CA ASN A 102 21.17 1.42 4.30
C ASN A 102 20.95 0.09 5.02
N THR A 103 21.88 -0.84 4.81
CA THR A 103 21.82 -2.20 5.37
C THR A 103 22.37 -2.28 6.79
N GLU A 104 23.16 -1.29 7.24
CA GLU A 104 23.75 -1.23 8.57
C GLU A 104 22.75 -0.67 9.58
N ASP A 105 22.04 0.41 9.20
CA ASP A 105 21.06 1.09 10.05
C ASP A 105 19.62 0.68 9.76
N LEU A 106 19.40 -0.25 8.82
CA LEU A 106 18.11 -0.86 8.49
C LEU A 106 17.03 0.16 8.11
N TYR A 107 17.37 1.09 7.22
CA TYR A 107 16.38 2.02 6.65
C TYR A 107 16.59 2.21 5.13
N ALA A 108 15.61 2.78 4.49
CA ALA A 108 15.73 3.29 3.13
C ALA A 108 15.10 4.67 3.01
N THR A 109 15.64 5.49 2.09
CA THR A 109 15.05 6.78 1.71
C THR A 109 14.63 6.71 0.25
N VAL A 110 13.37 7.04 -0.01
CA VAL A 110 12.77 6.94 -1.35
C VAL A 110 11.95 8.17 -1.69
N GLN A 111 11.74 8.42 -2.98
CA GLN A 111 10.80 9.40 -3.49
C GLN A 111 9.37 8.81 -3.56
N PRO A 112 8.32 9.65 -3.54
CA PRO A 112 6.93 9.21 -3.41
C PRO A 112 6.41 8.39 -4.59
N GLY A 113 6.92 8.59 -5.79
CA GLY A 113 6.50 7.89 -7.01
C GLY A 113 7.12 6.49 -7.20
N VAL A 114 7.97 6.03 -6.28
CA VAL A 114 8.55 4.68 -6.36
C VAL A 114 7.44 3.63 -6.23
N ILE A 115 7.38 2.70 -7.19
CA ILE A 115 6.42 1.58 -7.15
C ILE A 115 6.76 0.63 -6.00
N THR A 116 5.77 0.26 -5.21
CA THR A 116 5.92 -0.56 -3.99
C THR A 116 6.63 -1.88 -4.25
N ALA A 117 6.23 -2.62 -5.30
CA ALA A 117 6.88 -3.89 -5.65
C ALA A 117 8.34 -3.72 -6.07
N LYS A 118 8.67 -2.63 -6.79
CA LYS A 118 10.06 -2.31 -7.17
C LYS A 118 10.92 -2.00 -5.95
N PHE A 119 10.35 -1.25 -5.00
CA PHE A 119 11.02 -0.97 -3.73
C PHE A 119 11.25 -2.25 -2.93
N ALA A 120 10.22 -3.07 -2.72
CA ALA A 120 10.32 -4.32 -2.00
C ALA A 120 11.36 -5.27 -2.62
N ALA A 121 11.41 -5.36 -3.96
CA ALA A 121 12.41 -6.16 -4.67
C ALA A 121 13.84 -5.62 -4.49
N ALA A 122 14.03 -4.29 -4.53
CA ALA A 122 15.34 -3.68 -4.31
C ALA A 122 15.84 -3.90 -2.87
N VAL A 123 14.94 -3.84 -1.88
CA VAL A 123 15.23 -4.13 -0.47
C VAL A 123 15.58 -5.61 -0.29
N ALA A 124 14.81 -6.52 -0.89
CA ALA A 124 15.07 -7.96 -0.83
C ALA A 124 16.42 -8.35 -1.46
N ALA A 125 16.81 -7.69 -2.55
CA ALA A 125 18.13 -7.88 -3.18
C ALA A 125 19.30 -7.50 -2.25
N LYS A 126 19.05 -6.69 -1.20
CA LYS A 126 20.01 -6.34 -0.16
C LYS A 126 19.90 -7.23 1.09
N GLY A 127 19.10 -8.30 1.06
CA GLY A 127 18.91 -9.21 2.20
C GLY A 127 18.02 -8.65 3.30
N LEU A 128 17.22 -7.62 3.01
CA LEU A 128 16.30 -6.97 3.93
C LEU A 128 14.85 -7.17 3.51
N PHE A 129 13.93 -6.74 4.36
CA PHE A 129 12.50 -6.92 4.16
C PHE A 129 11.73 -5.63 4.47
N TYR A 130 10.81 -5.27 3.59
CA TYR A 130 9.81 -4.23 3.77
C TYR A 130 8.44 -4.90 3.83
N PRO A 131 7.83 -5.02 5.02
CA PRO A 131 6.63 -5.82 5.23
C PRO A 131 5.34 -5.31 4.59
N PRO A 132 5.03 -3.99 4.52
CA PRO A 132 3.77 -3.54 3.94
C PRO A 132 3.60 -4.00 2.49
N ASP A 133 2.53 -4.74 2.24
CA ASP A 133 2.27 -5.42 0.97
C ASP A 133 0.83 -5.19 0.46
N PRO A 134 0.43 -3.94 0.19
CA PRO A 134 -0.91 -3.66 -0.31
C PRO A 134 -1.21 -4.50 -1.56
N GLY A 135 -2.47 -4.90 -1.74
CA GLY A 135 -2.89 -5.71 -2.88
C GLY A 135 -2.51 -5.10 -4.24
N SER A 136 -2.46 -3.78 -4.31
CA SER A 136 -2.06 -2.98 -5.47
C SER A 136 -0.54 -2.78 -5.60
N MET A 137 0.31 -3.47 -4.83
CA MET A 137 1.76 -3.21 -4.76
C MET A 137 2.49 -3.22 -6.11
N SER A 138 1.95 -3.91 -7.11
CA SER A 138 2.52 -3.96 -8.46
C SER A 138 2.45 -2.62 -9.18
N VAL A 139 1.53 -1.74 -8.80
CA VAL A 139 1.28 -0.43 -9.40
C VAL A 139 1.23 0.71 -8.38
N SER A 140 0.88 0.46 -7.10
CA SER A 140 0.84 1.48 -6.07
C SER A 140 2.21 2.11 -5.82
N THR A 141 2.22 3.37 -5.40
CA THR A 141 3.44 4.13 -5.10
C THR A 141 3.66 4.26 -3.60
N ILE A 142 4.91 4.40 -3.17
CA ILE A 142 5.24 4.62 -1.75
C ILE A 142 4.55 5.86 -1.19
N GLY A 143 4.47 6.96 -1.95
CA GLY A 143 3.75 8.16 -1.52
C GLY A 143 2.26 7.93 -1.35
N GLY A 144 1.63 7.13 -2.23
CA GLY A 144 0.24 6.70 -2.09
C GLY A 144 0.04 5.81 -0.85
N ASN A 145 0.95 4.85 -0.61
CA ASN A 145 0.90 4.01 0.57
C ASN A 145 1.01 4.83 1.87
N VAL A 146 1.86 5.87 1.87
CA VAL A 146 1.97 6.81 3.00
C VAL A 146 0.68 7.61 3.18
N ALA A 147 0.13 8.15 2.10
CA ALA A 147 -1.10 8.95 2.14
C ALA A 147 -2.29 8.16 2.71
N GLU A 148 -2.42 6.88 2.35
CA GLU A 148 -3.51 6.00 2.80
C GLU A 148 -3.18 5.21 4.08
N SER A 149 -1.93 5.27 4.57
CA SER A 149 -1.42 4.30 5.56
C SER A 149 -1.68 2.84 5.17
N SER A 150 -1.40 2.50 3.91
CA SER A 150 -1.77 1.23 3.32
C SER A 150 -1.24 0.04 4.11
N GLY A 151 -2.08 -0.94 4.33
CA GLY A 151 -1.74 -2.26 4.85
C GLY A 151 -1.73 -3.30 3.73
N GLY A 152 -1.73 -4.58 4.12
CA GLY A 152 -1.80 -5.73 3.24
C GLY A 152 -2.02 -7.01 4.02
N LEU A 153 -1.79 -8.17 3.41
CA LEU A 153 -1.93 -9.49 4.04
C LEU A 153 -1.17 -9.59 5.36
N ARG A 154 0.01 -8.95 5.42
CA ARG A 154 0.91 -9.01 6.59
C ARG A 154 0.58 -8.01 7.68
N GLY A 155 -0.52 -7.27 7.53
CA GLY A 155 -0.89 -6.19 8.45
C GLY A 155 -1.12 -6.64 9.89
N LEU A 156 -1.61 -7.85 10.13
CA LEU A 156 -1.88 -8.38 11.45
C LEU A 156 -0.59 -8.48 12.31
N LYS A 157 0.47 -9.04 11.76
CA LYS A 157 1.74 -9.23 12.48
C LYS A 157 2.67 -8.02 12.36
N TYR A 158 2.76 -7.45 11.17
CA TYR A 158 3.77 -6.45 10.86
C TYR A 158 3.26 -5.02 10.88
N GLY A 159 1.95 -4.81 10.99
CA GLY A 159 1.36 -3.48 10.94
C GLY A 159 1.20 -2.95 9.51
N THR A 160 1.03 -1.64 9.40
CA THR A 160 0.76 -0.93 8.14
C THR A 160 1.90 0.02 7.78
N THR A 161 1.76 0.80 6.72
CA THR A 161 2.78 1.76 6.28
C THR A 161 3.20 2.73 7.39
N LYS A 162 2.28 3.18 8.27
CA LYS A 162 2.58 4.08 9.39
C LYS A 162 3.64 3.54 10.35
N ASP A 163 3.70 2.21 10.52
CA ASP A 163 4.62 1.56 11.46
C ASP A 163 6.06 1.51 10.92
N TYR A 164 6.24 1.84 9.64
CA TYR A 164 7.53 1.84 8.93
C TYR A 164 8.03 3.23 8.55
N VAL A 165 7.21 4.28 8.63
CA VAL A 165 7.66 5.64 8.34
C VAL A 165 8.45 6.20 9.52
N MET A 166 9.76 6.38 9.33
CA MET A 166 10.67 6.95 10.32
C MET A 166 10.78 8.47 10.20
N GLY A 167 10.68 8.99 8.98
CA GLY A 167 10.78 10.42 8.71
C GLY A 167 10.34 10.77 7.30
N MET A 168 10.05 12.03 7.09
CA MET A 168 9.54 12.55 5.83
C MET A 168 10.13 13.93 5.52
N GLU A 169 10.30 14.20 4.23
CA GLU A 169 10.38 15.56 3.69
C GLU A 169 9.10 15.82 2.92
N VAL A 170 8.39 16.88 3.28
CA VAL A 170 7.09 17.24 2.70
C VAL A 170 7.06 18.73 2.37
N PHE A 171 6.28 19.11 1.40
CA PHE A 171 5.93 20.51 1.18
C PHE A 171 4.59 20.82 1.85
N ALA A 172 4.59 21.84 2.73
CA ALA A 172 3.36 22.43 3.24
C ALA A 172 2.57 23.05 2.07
N ASN A 173 1.29 23.37 2.29
CA ASN A 173 0.45 24.00 1.26
C ASN A 173 1.03 25.30 0.71
N THR A 174 1.83 26.03 1.51
CA THR A 174 2.56 27.23 1.10
C THR A 174 3.74 26.97 0.16
N GLY A 175 4.12 25.71 -0.06
CA GLY A 175 5.32 25.31 -0.81
C GLY A 175 6.59 25.30 0.03
N ASP A 176 6.50 25.53 1.34
CA ASP A 176 7.65 25.46 2.23
C ASP A 176 8.04 24.02 2.54
N LEU A 177 9.33 23.71 2.47
CA LEU A 177 9.85 22.38 2.79
C LEU A 177 9.89 22.15 4.31
N VAL A 178 9.20 21.13 4.77
CA VAL A 178 9.19 20.67 6.16
C VAL A 178 9.86 19.30 6.23
N LYS A 179 10.77 19.14 7.21
CA LYS A 179 11.42 17.87 7.52
C LYS A 179 10.95 17.40 8.89
N THR A 180 10.52 16.15 8.99
CA THR A 180 10.04 15.55 10.23
C THR A 180 10.53 14.14 10.41
N GLY A 181 10.59 13.67 11.66
CA GLY A 181 11.12 12.36 12.01
C GLY A 181 12.65 12.29 11.98
N SER A 182 13.19 11.08 11.92
CA SER A 182 14.64 10.84 11.98
C SER A 182 15.01 9.57 11.20
N ARG A 183 16.32 9.34 11.00
CA ARG A 183 16.85 8.08 10.46
C ARG A 183 17.17 7.06 11.55
N THR A 184 17.02 7.43 12.81
CA THR A 184 17.32 6.56 13.96
C THR A 184 16.04 5.98 14.55
N VAL A 185 16.09 4.72 14.95
CA VAL A 185 14.95 4.00 15.56
C VAL A 185 14.48 4.70 16.86
N LYS A 186 15.41 5.28 17.63
CA LYS A 186 15.09 6.03 18.83
C LYS A 186 15.36 7.52 18.62
N CYS A 187 14.30 8.29 18.60
CA CYS A 187 14.36 9.75 18.59
C CYS A 187 13.30 10.29 19.56
N ALA A 188 13.75 10.98 20.60
CA ALA A 188 12.87 11.57 21.63
C ALA A 188 12.83 13.10 21.56
N THR A 189 13.39 13.70 20.53
CA THR A 189 13.52 15.14 20.38
C THR A 189 12.36 15.71 19.57
N GLY A 190 11.65 16.69 20.15
CA GLY A 190 10.57 17.40 19.48
C GLY A 190 9.27 16.59 19.32
N TYR A 191 8.32 17.17 18.59
CA TYR A 191 7.05 16.51 18.28
C TYR A 191 7.23 15.48 17.17
N ASN A 192 6.55 14.33 17.30
CA ASN A 192 6.50 13.33 16.25
C ASN A 192 5.37 13.63 15.26
N ILE A 193 5.67 14.44 14.24
CA ILE A 193 4.69 14.89 13.25
C ILE A 193 4.51 13.87 12.11
N ALA A 194 5.49 13.00 11.85
CA ALA A 194 5.40 12.04 10.76
C ALA A 194 4.14 11.17 10.82
N PRO A 195 3.70 10.61 11.99
CA PRO A 195 2.45 9.85 12.07
C PRO A 195 1.18 10.66 11.79
N LEU A 196 1.21 11.99 11.96
CA LEU A 196 0.08 12.86 11.60
C LEU A 196 -0.07 12.98 10.08
N LEU A 197 1.05 12.97 9.35
CA LEU A 197 1.08 13.07 7.89
C LEU A 197 0.74 11.76 7.19
N VAL A 198 1.04 10.62 7.84
CA VAL A 198 0.68 9.30 7.32
C VAL A 198 -0.81 9.06 7.48
N GLY A 199 -1.50 8.68 6.41
CA GLY A 199 -2.96 8.53 6.40
C GLY A 199 -3.71 9.85 6.22
N SER A 200 -3.02 10.94 5.86
CA SER A 200 -3.64 12.26 5.63
C SER A 200 -4.20 12.45 4.22
N GLU A 201 -4.04 11.47 3.34
CA GLU A 201 -4.49 11.51 1.94
C GLU A 201 -4.02 12.75 1.15
N GLY A 202 -2.84 13.29 1.53
CA GLY A 202 -2.28 14.49 0.90
C GLY A 202 -2.93 15.80 1.32
N THR A 203 -3.88 15.79 2.27
CA THR A 203 -4.63 16.98 2.71
C THR A 203 -3.80 17.92 3.60
N LEU A 204 -2.78 17.41 4.28
CA LEU A 204 -1.94 18.20 5.20
C LEU A 204 -0.63 18.68 4.55
N ALA A 205 -0.06 17.90 3.64
CA ALA A 205 1.19 18.24 2.97
C ALA A 205 1.43 17.32 1.75
N VAL A 206 2.32 17.74 0.86
CA VAL A 206 2.72 16.97 -0.32
C VAL A 206 4.06 16.29 -0.07
N THR A 207 4.08 14.97 -0.10
CA THR A 207 5.28 14.17 0.18
C THR A 207 6.31 14.28 -0.93
N SER A 208 7.57 14.58 -0.58
CA SER A 208 8.70 14.63 -1.51
C SER A 208 9.72 13.52 -1.29
N LYS A 209 9.93 13.09 -0.03
CA LYS A 209 10.78 11.96 0.35
C LYS A 209 10.22 11.25 1.58
N VAL A 210 10.46 9.95 1.66
CA VAL A 210 10.08 9.11 2.81
C VAL A 210 11.29 8.30 3.25
N THR A 211 11.56 8.31 4.55
CA THR A 211 12.51 7.39 5.19
C THR A 211 11.73 6.26 5.83
N LEU A 212 12.00 5.04 5.39
CA LEU A 212 11.27 3.82 5.75
C LEU A 212 12.18 2.88 6.54
N LYS A 213 11.67 2.35 7.65
CA LYS A 213 12.30 1.27 8.43
C LYS A 213 12.31 -0.02 7.62
N LEU A 214 13.41 -0.73 7.70
CA LEU A 214 13.57 -2.07 7.16
C LEU A 214 13.83 -3.06 8.29
N ILE A 215 13.54 -4.34 8.04
CA ILE A 215 13.80 -5.41 9.01
C ILE A 215 14.49 -6.59 8.31
N PRO A 216 15.14 -7.49 9.05
CA PRO A 216 15.58 -8.76 8.51
C PRO A 216 14.38 -9.60 8.03
N PRO A 217 14.49 -10.35 6.93
CA PRO A 217 13.43 -11.23 6.48
C PRO A 217 13.22 -12.41 7.43
N PRO A 218 11.99 -12.94 7.57
CA PRO A 218 11.75 -14.18 8.30
C PRO A 218 12.51 -15.34 7.62
N LYS A 219 13.03 -16.27 8.44
CA LYS A 219 13.84 -17.39 7.95
C LYS A 219 13.01 -18.56 7.44
N ALA A 220 11.77 -18.68 7.88
CA ALA A 220 10.81 -19.70 7.49
C ALA A 220 9.40 -19.15 7.48
N SER A 221 8.52 -19.81 6.75
CA SER A 221 7.08 -19.57 6.84
C SER A 221 6.32 -20.83 6.44
N LYS A 222 5.09 -20.97 6.96
CA LYS A 222 4.20 -22.08 6.68
C LYS A 222 2.79 -21.56 6.45
N ALA A 223 2.22 -21.90 5.30
CA ALA A 223 0.87 -21.50 4.92
C ALA A 223 -0.12 -22.65 5.11
N MET A 224 -1.34 -22.32 5.50
CA MET A 224 -2.44 -23.24 5.71
C MET A 224 -3.72 -22.65 5.11
N MET A 225 -4.57 -23.51 4.58
CA MET A 225 -5.94 -23.19 4.19
C MET A 225 -6.87 -24.06 5.02
N ALA A 226 -7.94 -23.46 5.55
CA ALA A 226 -8.97 -24.18 6.30
C ALA A 226 -10.36 -23.85 5.77
N LEU A 227 -11.21 -24.87 5.61
CA LEU A 227 -12.58 -24.75 5.15
C LEU A 227 -13.54 -24.97 6.32
N PHE A 228 -14.65 -24.24 6.29
CA PHE A 228 -15.70 -24.29 7.31
C PHE A 228 -17.09 -24.40 6.66
N LYS A 229 -18.04 -25.03 7.37
CA LYS A 229 -19.41 -25.11 6.90
C LYS A 229 -20.16 -23.76 7.00
N ASP A 230 -19.73 -22.91 7.94
CA ASP A 230 -20.34 -21.62 8.23
C ASP A 230 -19.29 -20.60 8.69
N MET A 231 -19.73 -19.35 8.77
CA MET A 231 -18.89 -18.23 9.21
C MET A 231 -18.58 -18.28 10.71
N ASP A 232 -19.45 -18.87 11.51
CA ASP A 232 -19.31 -18.89 12.98
C ASP A 232 -18.08 -19.71 13.38
N GLY A 233 -17.92 -20.92 12.82
CA GLY A 233 -16.75 -21.76 13.05
C GLY A 233 -15.45 -21.08 12.63
N ALA A 234 -15.44 -20.44 11.46
CA ALA A 234 -14.27 -19.69 10.99
C ALA A 234 -13.93 -18.49 11.89
N SER A 235 -14.93 -17.74 12.34
CA SER A 235 -14.75 -16.59 13.24
C SER A 235 -14.23 -17.01 14.62
N GLN A 236 -14.74 -18.13 15.16
CA GLN A 236 -14.25 -18.71 16.41
C GLN A 236 -12.81 -19.21 16.28
N ALA A 237 -12.46 -19.80 15.12
CA ALA A 237 -11.09 -20.20 14.84
C ALA A 237 -10.12 -19.00 14.81
N VAL A 238 -10.50 -17.90 14.17
CA VAL A 238 -9.72 -16.65 14.20
C VAL A 238 -9.48 -16.18 15.64
N ALA A 239 -10.53 -16.08 16.43
CA ALA A 239 -10.42 -15.68 17.84
C ALA A 239 -9.57 -16.67 18.65
N GLY A 240 -9.74 -17.98 18.40
CA GLY A 240 -9.00 -19.04 19.05
C GLY A 240 -7.48 -19.01 18.74
N ILE A 241 -7.08 -18.68 17.51
CA ILE A 241 -5.68 -18.54 17.13
C ILE A 241 -5.03 -17.41 17.94
N ILE A 242 -5.68 -16.25 18.00
CA ILE A 242 -5.16 -15.11 18.78
C ILE A 242 -5.14 -15.42 20.29
N ALA A 243 -6.19 -16.08 20.83
CA ALA A 243 -6.26 -16.51 22.22
C ALA A 243 -5.16 -17.55 22.57
N ALA A 244 -4.72 -18.34 21.61
CA ALA A 244 -3.59 -19.25 21.75
C ALA A 244 -2.22 -18.54 21.66
N HIS A 245 -2.18 -17.20 21.63
CA HIS A 245 -1.00 -16.35 21.53
C HIS A 245 -0.18 -16.55 20.25
N VAL A 246 -0.82 -17.00 19.17
CA VAL A 246 -0.22 -17.03 17.84
C VAL A 246 -0.68 -15.80 17.06
N VAL A 247 0.27 -15.06 16.49
CA VAL A 247 0.00 -13.91 15.62
C VAL A 247 0.50 -14.25 14.22
N PRO A 248 -0.37 -14.80 13.34
CA PRO A 248 0.00 -15.11 11.96
C PRO A 248 0.43 -13.87 11.19
N CYS A 249 1.36 -14.02 10.26
CA CYS A 249 1.68 -12.92 9.35
C CYS A 249 0.59 -12.68 8.32
N THR A 250 -0.19 -13.72 7.99
CA THR A 250 -1.40 -13.60 7.16
C THR A 250 -2.56 -14.34 7.83
N LEU A 251 -3.71 -13.70 7.89
CA LEU A 251 -4.95 -14.28 8.36
C LEU A 251 -6.11 -13.66 7.57
N GLU A 252 -6.46 -14.28 6.45
CA GLU A 252 -7.49 -13.81 5.53
C GLU A 252 -8.74 -14.67 5.65
N PHE A 253 -9.87 -13.99 5.67
CA PHE A 253 -11.19 -14.60 5.79
C PHE A 253 -11.96 -14.39 4.48
N LEU A 254 -12.51 -15.49 3.92
CA LEU A 254 -13.39 -15.44 2.77
C LEU A 254 -14.73 -16.08 3.14
N ASP A 255 -15.82 -15.38 2.87
CA ASP A 255 -17.16 -15.92 3.00
C ASP A 255 -17.57 -16.73 1.76
N HIS A 256 -18.71 -17.41 1.85
CA HIS A 256 -19.26 -18.22 0.76
C HIS A 256 -19.40 -17.43 -0.55
N ALA A 257 -19.87 -16.18 -0.48
CA ALA A 257 -20.06 -15.36 -1.67
C ALA A 257 -18.73 -15.02 -2.33
N SER A 258 -17.73 -14.60 -1.54
CA SER A 258 -16.39 -14.31 -2.00
C SER A 258 -15.71 -15.52 -2.65
N ILE A 259 -15.82 -16.71 -2.02
CA ILE A 259 -15.28 -17.96 -2.59
C ILE A 259 -15.87 -18.21 -3.97
N ASN A 260 -17.19 -18.08 -4.12
CA ASN A 260 -17.89 -18.34 -5.39
C ASN A 260 -17.56 -17.27 -6.45
N TYR A 261 -17.49 -15.99 -6.09
CA TYR A 261 -17.09 -14.93 -7.03
C TYR A 261 -15.67 -15.13 -7.54
N ILE A 262 -14.75 -15.52 -6.65
CA ILE A 262 -13.36 -15.84 -7.03
C ILE A 262 -13.35 -17.03 -7.99
N GLU A 263 -14.06 -18.11 -7.68
CA GLU A 263 -14.09 -19.31 -8.50
C GLU A 263 -14.75 -19.07 -9.86
N ASP A 264 -15.81 -18.25 -9.94
CA ASP A 264 -16.43 -17.88 -11.23
C ASP A 264 -15.45 -17.17 -12.15
N TYR A 265 -14.57 -16.38 -11.56
CA TYR A 265 -13.64 -15.55 -12.30
C TYR A 265 -12.32 -16.25 -12.62
N VAL A 266 -11.69 -16.92 -11.63
CA VAL A 266 -10.33 -17.48 -11.77
C VAL A 266 -10.36 -18.95 -12.17
N LYS A 267 -11.40 -19.71 -11.80
CA LYS A 267 -11.61 -21.15 -12.11
C LYS A 267 -10.44 -22.02 -11.66
N ILE A 268 -10.09 -21.94 -10.39
CA ILE A 268 -8.94 -22.63 -9.78
C ILE A 268 -9.34 -23.86 -8.95
N GLY A 269 -10.63 -24.20 -8.90
CA GLY A 269 -11.15 -25.35 -8.20
C GLY A 269 -11.39 -25.11 -6.71
N LEU A 270 -11.82 -23.88 -6.32
CA LEU A 270 -12.23 -23.59 -4.94
C LEU A 270 -13.51 -24.35 -4.61
N PRO A 271 -13.65 -24.83 -3.35
CA PRO A 271 -14.85 -25.55 -2.92
C PRO A 271 -16.06 -24.61 -2.80
N ARG A 272 -16.98 -24.72 -3.76
CA ARG A 272 -18.14 -23.84 -3.88
C ARG A 272 -19.20 -24.01 -2.80
N ASP A 273 -19.17 -25.14 -2.09
CA ASP A 273 -20.05 -25.49 -1.00
C ASP A 273 -19.55 -25.08 0.39
N ALA A 274 -18.30 -24.57 0.47
CA ALA A 274 -17.77 -24.06 1.72
C ALA A 274 -18.51 -22.80 2.17
N GLY A 275 -18.88 -22.75 3.44
CA GLY A 275 -19.51 -21.56 4.05
C GLY A 275 -18.51 -20.44 4.35
N ALA A 276 -17.27 -20.82 4.69
CA ALA A 276 -16.15 -19.90 4.85
C ALA A 276 -14.80 -20.59 4.61
N MET A 277 -13.78 -19.80 4.32
CA MET A 277 -12.40 -20.25 4.18
C MET A 277 -11.45 -19.28 4.90
N LEU A 278 -10.46 -19.83 5.58
CA LEU A 278 -9.35 -19.08 6.15
C LEU A 278 -8.05 -19.40 5.40
N LEU A 279 -7.29 -18.36 5.09
CA LEU A 279 -5.89 -18.48 4.65
C LEU A 279 -5.01 -17.95 5.76
N ILE A 280 -4.11 -18.79 6.24
CA ILE A 280 -3.29 -18.52 7.40
C ILE A 280 -1.83 -18.74 7.02
N GLU A 281 -0.96 -17.80 7.38
CA GLU A 281 0.48 -17.97 7.28
C GLU A 281 1.15 -17.59 8.58
N VAL A 282 2.00 -18.46 9.11
CA VAL A 282 2.93 -18.19 10.20
C VAL A 282 4.34 -18.06 9.65
N ASP A 283 5.13 -17.13 10.18
CA ASP A 283 6.50 -16.90 9.73
C ASP A 283 7.42 -16.50 10.90
N GLY A 284 8.72 -16.75 10.73
CA GLY A 284 9.71 -16.41 11.76
C GLY A 284 10.91 -17.35 11.78
N HIS A 285 11.32 -17.77 12.99
CA HIS A 285 12.35 -18.78 13.17
C HIS A 285 11.80 -20.19 12.84
N PRO A 286 12.55 -21.08 12.17
CA PRO A 286 12.03 -22.40 11.76
C PRO A 286 11.32 -23.20 12.86
N ALA A 287 11.93 -23.31 14.05
CA ALA A 287 11.33 -24.06 15.16
C ALA A 287 10.01 -23.40 15.65
N GLN A 288 9.96 -22.07 15.73
CA GLN A 288 8.74 -21.34 16.09
C GLN A 288 7.63 -21.56 15.06
N VAL A 289 7.96 -21.52 13.78
CA VAL A 289 6.98 -21.74 12.69
C VAL A 289 6.35 -23.14 12.77
N GLU A 290 7.14 -24.16 13.10
CA GLU A 290 6.60 -25.53 13.28
C GLU A 290 5.70 -25.61 14.51
N ASP A 291 6.10 -25.04 15.66
CA ASP A 291 5.30 -25.02 16.89
C ASP A 291 3.99 -24.25 16.68
N GLU A 292 4.05 -23.07 16.09
CA GLU A 292 2.86 -22.23 15.81
C GLU A 292 1.90 -22.91 14.82
N ALA A 293 2.44 -23.60 13.79
CA ALA A 293 1.62 -24.33 12.84
C ALA A 293 0.81 -25.46 13.51
N VAL A 294 1.42 -26.20 14.44
CA VAL A 294 0.74 -27.25 15.21
C VAL A 294 -0.38 -26.67 16.07
N ILE A 295 -0.11 -25.54 16.74
CA ILE A 295 -1.11 -24.84 17.54
C ILE A 295 -2.30 -24.37 16.68
N VAL A 296 -2.01 -23.73 15.54
CA VAL A 296 -3.03 -23.26 14.60
C VAL A 296 -3.87 -24.43 14.09
N GLU A 297 -3.25 -25.50 13.62
CA GLU A 297 -3.97 -26.68 13.13
C GLU A 297 -4.92 -27.26 14.19
N LYS A 298 -4.47 -27.34 15.46
CA LYS A 298 -5.30 -27.79 16.57
C LYS A 298 -6.50 -26.85 16.76
N VAL A 299 -6.30 -25.53 16.81
CA VAL A 299 -7.38 -24.54 16.95
C VAL A 299 -8.39 -24.66 15.80
N LEU A 300 -7.94 -24.83 14.57
CA LEU A 300 -8.82 -25.02 13.43
C LEU A 300 -9.71 -26.25 13.58
N ARG A 301 -9.13 -27.40 14.01
CA ARG A 301 -9.89 -28.64 14.26
C ARG A 301 -10.88 -28.48 15.40
N ASP A 302 -10.48 -27.87 16.51
CA ASP A 302 -11.31 -27.63 17.69
C ASP A 302 -12.52 -26.72 17.36
N ASN A 303 -12.43 -25.89 16.32
CA ASN A 303 -13.48 -24.99 15.82
C ASN A 303 -14.17 -25.51 14.53
N SER A 304 -14.19 -26.83 14.34
CA SER A 304 -14.97 -27.50 13.30
C SER A 304 -14.53 -27.21 11.85
N ALA A 305 -13.25 -26.95 11.61
CA ALA A 305 -12.73 -26.94 10.26
C ALA A 305 -13.02 -28.30 9.59
N THR A 306 -13.64 -28.29 8.42
CA THR A 306 -14.01 -29.49 7.66
C THR A 306 -12.84 -30.07 6.87
N GLU A 307 -11.93 -29.19 6.47
CA GLU A 307 -10.70 -29.54 5.75
C GLU A 307 -9.60 -28.57 6.16
N ILE A 308 -8.39 -29.08 6.29
CA ILE A 308 -7.17 -28.28 6.54
C ILE A 308 -6.11 -28.76 5.57
N VAL A 309 -5.64 -27.86 4.72
CA VAL A 309 -4.54 -28.09 3.78
C VAL A 309 -3.33 -27.29 4.25
N VAL A 310 -2.22 -27.99 4.46
CA VAL A 310 -0.94 -27.35 4.84
C VAL A 310 -0.03 -27.38 3.63
N ALA A 311 0.45 -26.23 3.18
CA ALA A 311 1.36 -26.15 2.05
C ALA A 311 2.70 -26.82 2.38
N ARG A 312 3.13 -27.79 1.53
CA ARG A 312 4.32 -28.61 1.75
C ARG A 312 5.62 -27.91 1.39
N ASP A 313 5.54 -26.97 0.43
CA ASP A 313 6.70 -26.23 -0.04
C ASP A 313 6.34 -24.83 -0.58
N ALA A 314 7.38 -24.06 -0.95
CA ALA A 314 7.23 -22.71 -1.48
C ALA A 314 6.53 -22.65 -2.85
N VAL A 315 6.45 -23.75 -3.59
CA VAL A 315 5.79 -23.83 -4.89
C VAL A 315 4.29 -24.04 -4.68
N GLU A 316 3.91 -24.95 -3.78
CA GLU A 316 2.54 -25.19 -3.35
C GLU A 316 1.97 -23.95 -2.68
N LYS A 317 2.73 -23.30 -1.78
CA LYS A 317 2.41 -21.99 -1.19
C LYS A 317 2.13 -20.93 -2.26
N ARG A 318 3.00 -20.77 -3.26
CA ARG A 318 2.79 -19.81 -4.36
C ARG A 318 1.58 -20.17 -5.22
N SER A 319 1.29 -21.45 -5.38
CA SER A 319 0.09 -21.89 -6.12
C SER A 319 -1.19 -21.57 -5.34
N GLU A 320 -1.19 -21.70 -4.03
CA GLU A 320 -2.33 -21.35 -3.16
C GLU A 320 -2.47 -19.84 -2.96
N GLU A 321 -1.38 -19.10 -2.76
CA GLU A 321 -1.39 -17.64 -2.79
C GLU A 321 -1.88 -17.08 -4.14
N ARG A 322 -1.49 -17.73 -5.26
CA ARG A 322 -2.02 -17.40 -6.58
C ARG A 322 -3.48 -17.82 -6.71
N ARG A 323 -3.83 -18.99 -6.17
CA ARG A 323 -5.22 -19.47 -6.20
C ARG A 323 -6.19 -18.50 -5.56
N VAL A 324 -5.83 -17.87 -4.44
CA VAL A 324 -6.81 -17.12 -3.64
C VAL A 324 -6.50 -15.61 -3.51
N GLY A 325 -5.26 -15.17 -3.60
CA GLY A 325 -4.88 -13.85 -3.16
C GLY A 325 -4.37 -12.86 -4.21
N LYS A 326 -3.53 -13.29 -5.13
CA LYS A 326 -2.86 -12.36 -6.06
C LYS A 326 -3.71 -12.00 -7.27
N GLU A 327 -4.52 -12.91 -7.78
CA GLU A 327 -5.32 -12.64 -8.97
C GLU A 327 -6.61 -11.89 -8.66
N CYS A 328 -7.18 -12.03 -7.45
CA CYS A 328 -8.27 -11.17 -7.00
C CYS A 328 -7.86 -9.70 -6.85
N ARG A 329 -6.62 -9.45 -6.39
CA ARG A 329 -6.15 -8.08 -6.12
C ARG A 329 -5.65 -7.34 -7.35
N SER A 330 -5.10 -8.03 -8.34
CA SER A 330 -4.53 -7.38 -9.55
C SER A 330 -5.58 -6.85 -10.53
N ARG A 331 -6.88 -7.08 -10.27
CA ARG A 331 -7.97 -6.68 -11.18
C ARG A 331 -9.02 -5.76 -10.54
N TRP A 332 -8.87 -5.44 -9.25
CA TRP A 332 -9.64 -4.38 -8.60
C TRP A 332 -8.83 -3.07 -8.44
N SER A 333 -7.61 -3.05 -8.98
CA SER A 333 -6.75 -1.85 -9.05
C SER A 333 -6.56 -1.38 -10.48
#